data_e5ba98ba1fc383cf862bf301da752427
#
_entry.id   e5ba98ba1fc383cf862bf301da752427
#
_cell.length_a   1.000
_cell.length_b   1.000
_cell.length_c   1.000
_cell.angle_alpha   90.00
_cell.angle_beta   90.00
_cell.angle_gamma   90.00
#
_symmetry.space_group_name_H-M   'P 1'
#
loop_
_entity.id
_entity.type
_entity.pdbx_description
1 polymer ?
#
loop_
_entity_poly.entity_id
_entity_poly.type
_entity_poly.pdbx_seq_one_letter_code
_entity_poly.pdbx_strand_id
1 'polypeptide(L)'
;CGQLSDPVHHPKFIEILDYLYKKDIQVTVHNASSQKPMNWYIKAFQAHPKAKWIFAIDGLPEESNMYRINQDGKKLFEVAKEAKKHLKQTPSWQFIVFSYNEHNLEKAKQMAIDEGLMFIVLHSSRWMNEDDPLRPKQKEYNLGYKGYIRPDVR
;
A
#
# COMPACT_ATOMS: atom_id res chain seq x y z
N CYS A 1 -3.09 5.28 9.99
CA CYS A 1 -4.35 4.55 9.80
C CYS A 1 -4.16 3.38 8.84
N GLY A 2 -4.75 2.23 9.13
CA GLY A 2 -4.86 1.14 8.17
C GLY A 2 -3.79 0.06 8.18
N GLN A 3 -3.04 -0.13 9.27
CA GLN A 3 -2.12 -1.27 9.38
C GLN A 3 -2.82 -2.62 9.61
N LEU A 4 -3.97 -2.62 10.27
CA LEU A 4 -4.75 -3.83 10.60
C LEU A 4 -6.07 -3.91 9.81
N SER A 5 -6.52 -2.81 9.24
CA SER A 5 -7.73 -2.72 8.40
C SER A 5 -7.59 -1.58 7.41
N ASP A 6 -8.36 -1.63 6.32
CA ASP A 6 -8.31 -0.55 5.33
C ASP A 6 -9.25 0.59 5.75
N PRO A 7 -8.73 1.79 6.02
CA PRO A 7 -9.49 2.92 6.55
C PRO A 7 -10.54 3.45 5.58
N VAL A 8 -10.38 3.22 4.27
CA VAL A 8 -11.31 3.73 3.24
C VAL A 8 -12.70 3.10 3.32
N HIS A 9 -12.84 2.01 4.07
CA HIS A 9 -14.15 1.39 4.31
C HIS A 9 -14.96 2.08 5.40
N HIS A 10 -14.35 2.94 6.21
CA HIS A 10 -15.08 3.68 7.22
C HIS A 10 -16.05 4.69 6.57
N PRO A 11 -17.34 4.69 6.90
CA PRO A 11 -18.35 5.49 6.20
C PRO A 11 -18.09 7.00 6.26
N LYS A 12 -17.47 7.48 7.33
CA LYS A 12 -17.11 8.90 7.55
C LYS A 12 -15.65 9.22 7.32
N PHE A 13 -14.94 8.40 6.54
CA PHE A 13 -13.49 8.56 6.40
C PHE A 13 -13.09 9.94 5.83
N ILE A 14 -13.82 10.45 4.85
CA ILE A 14 -13.56 11.78 4.27
C ILE A 14 -13.80 12.89 5.31
N GLU A 15 -14.86 12.79 6.10
CA GLU A 15 -15.15 13.75 7.19
C GLU A 15 -14.04 13.73 8.27
N ILE A 16 -13.51 12.54 8.58
CA ILE A 16 -12.40 12.38 9.52
C ILE A 16 -11.14 13.05 8.95
N LEU A 17 -10.83 12.85 7.67
CA LEU A 17 -9.68 13.50 7.02
C LEU A 17 -9.80 15.03 7.07
N ASP A 18 -10.96 15.57 6.72
CA ASP A 18 -11.23 17.02 6.77
C ASP A 18 -11.08 17.58 8.20
N TYR A 19 -11.62 16.88 9.20
CA TYR A 19 -11.47 17.26 10.60
C TYR A 19 -10.00 17.30 11.04
N LEU A 20 -9.23 16.24 10.70
CA LEU A 20 -7.82 16.17 11.05
C LEU A 20 -7.00 17.27 10.33
N TYR A 21 -7.34 17.57 9.08
CA TYR A 21 -6.71 18.65 8.33
C TYR A 21 -6.96 20.01 8.99
N LYS A 22 -8.20 20.31 9.41
CA LYS A 22 -8.57 21.55 10.13
C LYS A 22 -7.87 21.67 11.47
N LYS A 23 -7.47 20.57 12.10
CA LYS A 23 -6.72 20.53 13.35
C LYS A 23 -5.20 20.50 13.14
N ASP A 24 -4.73 20.59 11.90
CA ASP A 24 -3.32 20.48 11.49
C ASP A 24 -2.63 19.19 12.00
N ILE A 25 -3.40 18.09 12.09
CA ILE A 25 -2.89 16.80 12.51
C ILE A 25 -2.34 16.06 11.31
N GLN A 26 -1.08 15.63 11.39
CA GLN A 26 -0.44 14.85 10.33
C GLN A 26 -1.06 13.45 10.24
N VAL A 27 -1.34 13.01 9.01
CA VAL A 27 -2.00 11.71 8.75
C VAL A 27 -1.19 10.92 7.75
N THR A 28 -1.00 9.64 8.05
CA THR A 28 -0.55 8.63 7.07
C THR A 28 -1.68 7.64 6.85
N VAL A 29 -2.08 7.49 5.60
CA VAL A 29 -3.12 6.55 5.17
C VAL A 29 -2.47 5.39 4.46
N HIS A 30 -2.63 4.17 4.98
CA HIS A 30 -2.29 2.94 4.28
C HIS A 30 -3.56 2.40 3.61
N ASN A 31 -3.52 2.25 2.32
CA ASN A 31 -4.66 1.81 1.51
C ASN A 31 -4.28 0.63 0.61
N ALA A 32 -5.00 -0.46 0.76
CA ALA A 32 -4.94 -1.62 -0.12
C ALA A 32 -6.23 -1.83 -0.91
N SER A 33 -7.28 -1.09 -0.60
CA SER A 33 -8.57 -1.25 -1.27
C SER A 33 -8.63 -0.54 -2.62
N SER A 34 -9.17 -1.24 -3.61
CA SER A 34 -9.52 -0.70 -4.93
C SER A 34 -11.04 -0.52 -5.10
N GLN A 35 -11.83 -0.72 -4.04
CA GLN A 35 -13.29 -0.82 -4.12
C GLN A 35 -14.01 0.51 -4.37
N LYS A 36 -13.42 1.63 -3.91
CA LYS A 36 -14.04 2.94 -4.09
C LYS A 36 -13.87 3.44 -5.53
N PRO A 37 -14.80 4.24 -6.05
CA PRO A 37 -14.64 4.90 -7.36
C PRO A 37 -13.59 6.02 -7.29
N MET A 38 -13.00 6.38 -8.44
CA MET A 38 -11.93 7.40 -8.52
C MET A 38 -12.35 8.73 -7.90
N ASN A 39 -13.57 9.19 -8.18
CA ASN A 39 -14.07 10.46 -7.63
C ASN A 39 -14.16 10.46 -6.09
N TRP A 40 -14.34 9.31 -5.46
CA TRP A 40 -14.29 9.20 -4.01
C TRP A 40 -12.87 9.41 -3.48
N TYR A 41 -11.86 8.81 -4.13
CA TYR A 41 -10.47 9.03 -3.76
C TYR A 41 -10.04 10.49 -3.93
N ILE A 42 -10.44 11.12 -5.04
CA ILE A 42 -10.17 12.55 -5.27
C ILE A 42 -10.73 13.41 -4.13
N LYS A 43 -11.97 13.16 -3.70
CA LYS A 43 -12.56 13.86 -2.55
C LYS A 43 -11.77 13.60 -1.26
N ALA A 44 -11.31 12.37 -1.03
CA ALA A 44 -10.49 12.03 0.14
C ALA A 44 -9.13 12.77 0.12
N PHE A 45 -8.47 12.85 -1.04
CA PHE A 45 -7.21 13.60 -1.18
C PHE A 45 -7.42 15.09 -0.93
N GLN A 46 -8.48 15.66 -1.47
CA GLN A 46 -8.83 17.08 -1.29
C GLN A 46 -9.22 17.41 0.15
N ALA A 47 -9.83 16.48 0.89
CA ALA A 47 -10.19 16.68 2.30
C ALA A 47 -8.95 16.81 3.20
N HIS A 48 -7.83 16.17 2.85
CA HIS A 48 -6.57 16.32 3.58
C HIS A 48 -5.36 16.31 2.62
N PRO A 49 -5.09 17.40 1.92
CA PRO A 49 -4.04 17.43 0.90
C PRO A 49 -2.61 17.29 1.46
N LYS A 50 -2.41 17.46 2.76
CA LYS A 50 -1.12 17.22 3.43
C LYS A 50 -0.95 15.77 3.88
N ALA A 51 -1.98 14.89 3.79
CA ALA A 51 -1.88 13.50 4.21
C ALA A 51 -0.86 12.73 3.34
N LYS A 52 -0.08 11.86 3.98
CA LYS A 52 0.76 10.90 3.29
C LYS A 52 -0.09 9.68 2.92
N TRP A 53 -0.08 9.29 1.65
CA TRP A 53 -0.78 8.12 1.19
C TRP A 53 0.20 7.03 0.73
N ILE A 54 -0.03 5.83 1.21
CA ILE A 54 0.74 4.63 0.90
C ILE A 54 -0.22 3.61 0.30
N PHE A 55 -0.02 3.28 -0.96
CA PHE A 55 -0.82 2.33 -1.71
C PHE A 55 -0.11 0.98 -1.71
N ALA A 56 -0.74 -0.03 -1.12
CA ALA A 56 -0.16 -1.36 -1.02
C ALA A 56 -0.59 -2.21 -2.22
N ILE A 57 0.33 -2.38 -3.17
CA ILE A 57 0.18 -3.17 -4.39
C ILE A 57 1.36 -4.16 -4.41
N ASP A 58 1.10 -5.43 -4.11
CA ASP A 58 2.16 -6.41 -3.93
C ASP A 58 2.39 -7.23 -5.21
N GLY A 59 3.30 -6.78 -6.03
CA GLY A 59 3.59 -7.23 -7.38
C GLY A 59 3.36 -6.14 -8.41
N LEU A 60 3.49 -6.45 -9.69
CA LEU A 60 3.00 -5.56 -10.74
C LEU A 60 1.49 -5.37 -10.57
N PRO A 61 0.90 -4.27 -11.08
CA PRO A 61 -0.53 -4.01 -10.90
C PRO A 61 -1.45 -5.17 -11.29
N GLU A 62 -1.07 -5.97 -12.28
CA GLU A 62 -1.79 -7.17 -12.72
C GLU A 62 -1.62 -8.38 -11.82
N GLU A 63 -0.59 -8.42 -10.97
CA GLU A 63 -0.23 -9.56 -10.12
C GLU A 63 -0.73 -9.41 -8.69
N SER A 64 -1.05 -8.23 -8.28
CA SER A 64 -1.33 -7.85 -6.89
C SER A 64 -2.46 -8.68 -6.24
N ASN A 65 -3.43 -9.14 -7.03
CA ASN A 65 -4.53 -9.98 -6.56
C ASN A 65 -4.11 -11.41 -6.17
N MET A 66 -2.90 -11.84 -6.48
CA MET A 66 -2.40 -13.15 -6.05
C MET A 66 -2.30 -13.26 -4.52
N TYR A 67 -1.95 -12.18 -3.86
CA TYR A 67 -1.93 -12.10 -2.40
C TYR A 67 -3.12 -11.31 -1.85
N ARG A 68 -3.43 -10.16 -2.48
CA ARG A 68 -4.55 -9.30 -2.05
C ARG A 68 -5.82 -9.68 -2.80
N ILE A 69 -6.43 -10.77 -2.38
CA ILE A 69 -7.66 -11.29 -2.98
C ILE A 69 -8.69 -10.18 -3.16
N ASN A 70 -9.31 -10.10 -4.34
CA ASN A 70 -10.27 -9.06 -4.73
C ASN A 70 -9.70 -7.64 -4.91
N GLN A 71 -8.38 -7.45 -4.89
CA GLN A 71 -7.78 -6.18 -5.26
C GLN A 71 -7.70 -6.06 -6.79
N ASP A 72 -8.21 -4.94 -7.32
CA ASP A 72 -7.88 -4.48 -8.66
C ASP A 72 -6.62 -3.61 -8.57
N GLY A 73 -5.45 -4.22 -8.76
CA GLY A 73 -4.17 -3.53 -8.62
C GLY A 73 -3.97 -2.47 -9.69
N LYS A 74 -4.48 -2.67 -10.92
CA LYS A 74 -4.42 -1.67 -12.00
C LYS A 74 -5.19 -0.42 -11.63
N LYS A 75 -6.41 -0.59 -11.16
CA LYS A 75 -7.22 0.54 -10.68
C LYS A 75 -6.54 1.26 -9.50
N LEU A 76 -5.99 0.51 -8.55
CA LEU A 76 -5.32 1.12 -7.40
C LEU A 76 -4.05 1.87 -7.80
N PHE A 77 -3.33 1.39 -8.81
CA PHE A 77 -2.18 2.07 -9.38
C PHE A 77 -2.58 3.39 -10.07
N GLU A 78 -3.69 3.39 -10.83
CA GLU A 78 -4.24 4.64 -11.39
C GLU A 78 -4.66 5.63 -10.30
N VAL A 79 -5.23 5.14 -9.19
CA VAL A 79 -5.55 5.98 -8.02
C VAL A 79 -4.28 6.59 -7.41
N ALA A 80 -3.18 5.83 -7.30
CA ALA A 80 -1.91 6.33 -6.81
C ALA A 80 -1.32 7.42 -7.73
N LYS A 81 -1.45 7.26 -9.04
CA LYS A 81 -1.03 8.28 -10.03
C LYS A 81 -1.89 9.54 -9.93
N GLU A 82 -3.20 9.39 -9.80
CA GLU A 82 -4.11 10.53 -9.65
C GLU A 82 -3.85 11.32 -8.36
N ALA A 83 -3.49 10.62 -7.28
CA ALA A 83 -3.19 11.23 -5.98
C ALA A 83 -2.14 12.35 -6.06
N LYS A 84 -1.16 12.25 -6.96
CA LYS A 84 -0.11 13.28 -7.17
C LYS A 84 -0.67 14.65 -7.53
N LYS A 85 -1.82 14.70 -8.19
CA LYS A 85 -2.44 15.97 -8.60
C LYS A 85 -3.10 16.71 -7.44
N HIS A 86 -3.40 16.01 -6.36
CA HIS A 86 -4.20 16.53 -5.25
C HIS A 86 -3.43 16.61 -3.93
N LEU A 87 -2.41 15.80 -3.76
CA LEU A 87 -1.62 15.74 -2.52
C LEU A 87 -0.39 16.65 -2.60
N LYS A 88 -0.02 17.22 -1.45
CA LYS A 88 1.22 18.01 -1.29
C LYS A 88 2.46 17.13 -1.09
N GLN A 89 2.27 15.89 -0.70
CA GLN A 89 3.32 14.89 -0.53
C GLN A 89 3.24 13.85 -1.64
N THR A 90 4.39 13.40 -2.14
CA THR A 90 4.47 12.34 -3.14
C THR A 90 3.85 11.05 -2.60
N PRO A 91 2.85 10.49 -3.27
CA PRO A 91 2.28 9.21 -2.87
C PRO A 91 3.31 8.08 -2.97
N SER A 92 3.14 7.05 -2.14
CA SER A 92 4.06 5.91 -2.10
C SER A 92 3.37 4.65 -2.59
N TRP A 93 4.06 3.89 -3.43
CA TRP A 93 3.73 2.51 -3.74
C TRP A 93 4.50 1.60 -2.79
N GLN A 94 3.79 0.86 -1.95
CA GLN A 94 4.36 -0.16 -1.07
C GLN A 94 4.24 -1.53 -1.72
N PHE A 95 5.36 -2.24 -1.78
CA PHE A 95 5.52 -3.55 -2.39
C PHE A 95 6.09 -4.52 -1.36
N ILE A 96 5.36 -5.57 -1.03
CA ILE A 96 5.89 -6.67 -0.21
C ILE A 96 6.43 -7.74 -1.14
N VAL A 97 7.67 -8.16 -0.90
CA VAL A 97 8.32 -9.20 -1.72
C VAL A 97 7.79 -10.57 -1.33
N PHE A 98 7.28 -11.29 -2.32
CA PHE A 98 6.81 -12.68 -2.27
C PHE A 98 7.49 -13.51 -3.36
N SER A 99 7.38 -14.83 -3.29
CA SER A 99 7.94 -15.76 -4.29
C SER A 99 7.42 -15.51 -5.71
N TYR A 100 6.17 -15.06 -5.85
CA TYR A 100 5.55 -14.83 -7.16
C TYR A 100 5.96 -13.50 -7.81
N ASN A 101 6.43 -12.52 -7.02
CA ASN A 101 6.73 -11.18 -7.51
C ASN A 101 8.19 -10.74 -7.34
N GLU A 102 9.04 -11.54 -6.68
CA GLU A 102 10.45 -11.20 -6.41
C GLU A 102 11.26 -10.88 -7.66
N HIS A 103 10.92 -11.52 -8.79
CA HIS A 103 11.58 -11.31 -10.08
C HIS A 103 11.12 -10.02 -10.79
N ASN A 104 10.03 -9.42 -10.36
CA ASN A 104 9.46 -8.19 -10.91
C ASN A 104 9.80 -6.92 -10.10
N LEU A 105 10.60 -7.04 -9.04
CA LEU A 105 10.89 -5.94 -8.12
C LEU A 105 11.51 -4.72 -8.83
N GLU A 106 12.55 -4.93 -9.65
CA GLU A 106 13.21 -3.84 -10.38
C GLU A 106 12.30 -3.20 -11.43
N LYS A 107 11.45 -4.01 -12.09
CA LYS A 107 10.44 -3.50 -13.02
C LYS A 107 9.41 -2.63 -12.30
N ALA A 108 8.90 -3.07 -11.15
CA ALA A 108 7.96 -2.30 -10.34
C ALA A 108 8.58 -0.98 -9.85
N LYS A 109 9.84 -1.03 -9.41
CA LYS A 109 10.59 0.15 -8.99
C LYS A 109 10.76 1.16 -10.14
N GLN A 110 11.11 0.68 -11.34
CA GLN A 110 11.22 1.57 -12.50
C GLN A 110 9.87 2.18 -12.86
N MET A 111 8.78 1.40 -12.83
CA MET A 111 7.43 1.91 -13.06
C MET A 111 7.04 2.99 -12.03
N ALA A 112 7.42 2.82 -10.77
CA ALA A 112 7.16 3.84 -9.76
C ALA A 112 7.93 5.15 -10.05
N ILE A 113 9.19 5.04 -10.47
CA ILE A 113 10.03 6.19 -10.87
C ILE A 113 9.42 6.91 -12.07
N ASP A 114 9.05 6.18 -13.11
CA ASP A 114 8.48 6.73 -14.34
C ASP A 114 7.17 7.48 -14.08
N GLU A 115 6.39 6.96 -13.13
CA GLU A 115 5.14 7.58 -12.70
C GLU A 115 5.31 8.63 -11.58
N GLY A 116 6.54 8.87 -11.11
CA GLY A 116 6.83 9.86 -10.07
C GLY A 116 6.22 9.51 -8.72
N LEU A 117 6.18 8.23 -8.37
CA LEU A 117 5.78 7.70 -7.07
C LEU A 117 7.01 7.35 -6.22
N MET A 118 6.88 7.48 -4.91
CA MET A 118 7.87 6.87 -4.01
C MET A 118 7.67 5.35 -4.00
N PHE A 119 8.77 4.58 -4.00
CA PHE A 119 8.70 3.13 -3.94
C PHE A 119 9.22 2.62 -2.59
N ILE A 120 8.40 1.84 -1.88
CA ILE A 120 8.71 1.28 -0.57
C ILE A 120 8.70 -0.24 -0.68
N VAL A 121 9.86 -0.86 -0.49
CA VAL A 121 9.99 -2.32 -0.45
C VAL A 121 9.90 -2.79 0.98
N LEU A 122 9.06 -3.78 1.22
CA LEU A 122 8.95 -4.47 2.50
C LEU A 122 9.28 -5.95 2.35
N HIS A 123 10.03 -6.46 3.34
CA HIS A 123 10.30 -7.88 3.48
C HIS A 123 9.41 -8.43 4.59
N SER A 124 8.64 -9.48 4.29
CA SER A 124 7.80 -10.14 5.27
C SER A 124 8.59 -11.23 6.01
N SER A 125 8.28 -11.41 7.28
CA SER A 125 8.69 -12.58 8.06
C SER A 125 7.47 -13.40 8.52
N ARG A 126 6.29 -13.12 7.97
CA ARG A 126 5.01 -13.72 8.38
C ARG A 126 4.70 -14.94 7.52
N TRP A 127 5.58 -15.93 7.57
CA TRP A 127 5.41 -17.19 6.88
C TRP A 127 4.79 -18.23 7.82
N MET A 128 3.93 -19.09 7.31
CA MET A 128 3.31 -20.16 8.13
C MET A 128 4.34 -21.20 8.56
N ASN A 129 5.31 -21.48 7.69
CA ASN A 129 6.41 -22.44 7.92
C ASN A 129 7.55 -22.17 6.92
N GLU A 130 8.57 -23.02 6.92
CA GLU A 130 9.71 -22.90 5.99
C GLU A 130 9.34 -23.12 4.54
N ASP A 131 8.31 -23.93 4.27
CA ASP A 131 7.83 -24.29 2.94
C ASP A 131 6.65 -23.43 2.47
N ASP A 132 6.38 -22.30 3.13
CA ASP A 132 5.30 -21.39 2.74
C ASP A 132 5.47 -20.98 1.28
N PRO A 133 4.47 -21.26 0.40
CA PRO A 133 4.58 -21.00 -1.04
C PRO A 133 4.75 -19.53 -1.39
N LEU A 134 4.38 -18.61 -0.50
CA LEU A 134 4.56 -17.17 -0.69
C LEU A 134 5.94 -16.67 -0.28
N ARG A 135 6.72 -17.49 0.42
CA ARG A 135 8.06 -17.10 0.89
C ARG A 135 9.01 -16.87 -0.28
N PRO A 136 9.73 -15.75 -0.34
CA PRO A 136 10.73 -15.49 -1.38
C PRO A 136 11.79 -16.58 -1.44
N LYS A 137 12.17 -16.98 -2.64
CA LYS A 137 13.21 -17.99 -2.88
C LYS A 137 14.60 -17.37 -2.90
N GLN A 138 14.70 -16.11 -3.33
CA GLN A 138 15.97 -15.39 -3.35
C GLN A 138 16.42 -15.06 -1.93
N LYS A 139 17.67 -15.42 -1.62
CA LYS A 139 18.23 -15.28 -0.26
C LYS A 139 18.21 -13.85 0.27
N GLU A 140 18.37 -12.88 -0.60
CA GLU A 140 18.37 -11.45 -0.26
C GLU A 140 17.02 -10.95 0.27
N TYR A 141 15.92 -11.56 -0.18
CA TYR A 141 14.55 -11.21 0.24
C TYR A 141 14.01 -12.13 1.33
N ASN A 142 14.71 -13.21 1.61
CA ASN A 142 14.29 -14.21 2.57
C ASN A 142 14.89 -13.94 3.94
N LEU A 143 14.18 -13.17 4.78
CA LEU A 143 14.61 -12.82 6.14
C LEU A 143 14.57 -14.01 7.13
N GLY A 144 14.29 -15.22 6.65
CA GLY A 144 14.11 -16.40 7.49
C GLY A 144 12.73 -16.43 8.17
N TYR A 145 12.37 -17.59 8.68
CA TYR A 145 11.17 -17.78 9.51
C TYR A 145 11.49 -17.30 10.93
N LYS A 146 10.90 -16.17 11.34
CA LYS A 146 11.02 -15.67 12.72
C LYS A 146 9.80 -15.98 13.57
N GLY A 147 8.86 -16.81 13.08
CA GLY A 147 7.57 -16.96 13.72
C GLY A 147 6.77 -15.63 13.75
N TYR A 148 5.48 -15.71 13.99
CA TYR A 148 4.68 -14.51 14.24
C TYR A 148 4.96 -14.01 15.66
N ILE A 149 5.97 -13.19 15.83
CA ILE A 149 6.12 -12.40 17.07
C ILE A 149 5.11 -11.25 16.92
N ARG A 150 3.95 -11.37 17.55
CA ARG A 150 3.12 -10.18 17.80
C ARG A 150 4.03 -9.17 18.48
N PRO A 151 4.21 -7.96 17.94
CA PRO A 151 4.73 -6.89 18.77
C PRO A 151 3.77 -6.81 19.96
N ASP A 152 4.30 -6.96 21.17
CA ASP A 152 3.50 -6.78 22.36
C ASP A 152 2.80 -5.44 22.25
N VAL A 153 1.48 -5.49 22.23
CA VAL A 153 0.63 -4.31 22.37
C VAL A 153 0.80 -3.88 23.83
N ARG A 154 1.73 -2.96 24.07
CA ARG A 154 1.78 -2.20 25.32
C ARG A 154 0.85 -1.02 25.25
#